data_9ccf0e576503e3af7413514bada47cbd
#
_entry.id   9ccf0e576503e3af7413514bada47cbd
#
_cell.length_a   1.000
_cell.length_b   1.000
_cell.length_c   1.000
_cell.angle_alpha   90.00
_cell.angle_beta   90.00
_cell.angle_gamma   90.00
#
_symmetry.space_group_name_H-M   'P 1'
#
loop_
_entity.id
_entity.type
_entity.pdbx_description
1 polymer ?
#
loop_
_entity_poly.entity_id
_entity_poly.type
_entity_poly.pdbx_seq_one_letter_code
_entity_poly.pdbx_strand_id
1 'polypeptide(L)'
;MASHPDTCTAIIERTIVSMTYAIVESGGNQIWVEPGRFYDVDRLGIEPDEPFNFDRVLLINHEGEVHVGQPYIEGAIVEGTVMSHLRGRKILVYKMRPKKKTRKRQGHRQDLTRIMIDSINMGSISLTSGEEEEDLPISEAELESEVELVSEVE
;
A
#
# COMPACT_ATOMS: atom_id res chain seq x y z
N MET A 1 -30.14 7.11 39.07
CA MET A 1 -30.07 7.77 37.75
C MET A 1 -28.71 7.41 37.17
N ALA A 2 -28.68 6.41 36.30
CA ALA A 2 -27.49 5.96 35.62
C ALA A 2 -27.45 6.63 34.23
N SER A 3 -26.47 7.53 34.04
CA SER A 3 -26.22 8.17 32.76
C SER A 3 -25.62 7.14 31.79
N HIS A 4 -26.33 6.85 30.70
CA HIS A 4 -25.82 6.06 29.60
C HIS A 4 -24.68 6.86 28.92
N PRO A 5 -23.51 6.26 28.67
CA PRO A 5 -22.52 6.87 27.81
C PRO A 5 -23.06 6.85 26.38
N ASP A 6 -23.00 8.02 25.73
CA ASP A 6 -23.52 8.23 24.38
C ASP A 6 -22.81 7.29 23.40
N THR A 7 -23.57 6.39 22.78
CA THR A 7 -23.14 5.41 21.78
C THR A 7 -22.39 6.05 20.59
N CYS A 8 -22.59 7.34 20.36
CA CYS A 8 -21.99 8.10 19.28
C CYS A 8 -20.48 8.35 19.51
N THR A 9 -20.05 8.59 20.77
CA THR A 9 -18.64 8.84 21.11
C THR A 9 -17.81 7.57 20.95
N ALA A 10 -18.34 6.40 21.31
CA ALA A 10 -17.65 5.11 21.18
C ALA A 10 -17.40 4.69 19.72
N ILE A 11 -18.25 5.12 18.78
CA ILE A 11 -18.08 4.82 17.34
C ILE A 11 -16.96 5.68 16.75
N ILE A 12 -16.84 6.94 17.17
CA ILE A 12 -15.78 7.85 16.69
C ILE A 12 -14.41 7.39 17.19
N GLU A 13 -14.30 6.96 18.43
CA GLU A 13 -13.04 6.46 18.99
C GLU A 13 -12.57 5.16 18.30
N ARG A 14 -13.47 4.25 17.91
CA ARG A 14 -13.10 3.05 17.15
C ARG A 14 -12.62 3.34 15.74
N THR A 15 -13.14 4.38 15.08
CA THR A 15 -12.77 4.71 13.69
C THR A 15 -11.41 5.40 13.57
N ILE A 16 -10.93 6.04 14.63
CA ILE A 16 -9.65 6.78 14.62
C ILE A 16 -8.44 5.87 14.95
N VAL A 17 -8.64 4.77 15.65
CA VAL A 17 -7.56 3.95 16.22
C VAL A 17 -6.98 2.91 15.24
N SER A 18 -7.64 2.58 14.14
CA SER A 18 -7.20 1.50 13.25
C SER A 18 -6.69 1.94 11.87
N MET A 19 -6.20 3.17 11.72
CA MET A 19 -5.60 3.60 10.45
C MET A 19 -4.13 3.22 10.40
N THR A 20 -3.83 2.11 9.72
CA THR A 20 -2.46 1.74 9.36
C THR A 20 -2.08 2.46 8.07
N TYR A 21 -0.99 3.22 8.10
CA TYR A 21 -0.45 3.88 6.92
C TYR A 21 1.08 3.99 6.99
N ALA A 22 1.69 4.13 5.84
CA ALA A 22 3.12 4.42 5.73
C ALA A 22 3.37 5.65 4.86
N ILE A 23 4.50 6.31 5.08
CA ILE A 23 5.03 7.34 4.16
C ILE A 23 6.26 6.76 3.48
N VAL A 24 6.18 6.62 2.16
CA VAL A 24 7.24 6.07 1.32
C VAL A 24 7.80 7.14 0.39
N GLU A 25 9.07 7.01 0.04
CA GLU A 25 9.73 7.86 -0.96
C GLU A 25 9.82 7.10 -2.29
N SER A 26 9.24 7.68 -3.34
CA SER A 26 9.32 7.17 -4.71
C SER A 26 9.61 8.30 -5.69
N GLY A 27 10.68 8.17 -6.50
CA GLY A 27 11.05 9.18 -7.51
C GLY A 27 11.35 10.57 -6.95
N GLY A 28 11.74 10.69 -5.66
CA GLY A 28 11.95 11.97 -4.96
C GLY A 28 10.67 12.60 -4.41
N ASN A 29 9.54 11.94 -4.56
CA ASN A 29 8.26 12.34 -3.96
C ASN A 29 7.95 11.48 -2.74
N GLN A 30 7.40 12.10 -1.70
CA GLN A 30 6.90 11.40 -0.54
C GLN A 30 5.40 11.16 -0.71
N ILE A 31 4.98 9.91 -0.55
CA ILE A 31 3.61 9.49 -0.78
C ILE A 31 3.12 8.80 0.49
N TRP A 32 1.94 9.21 0.93
CA TRP A 32 1.21 8.53 1.98
C TRP A 32 0.46 7.34 1.40
N VAL A 33 0.67 6.15 1.92
CA VAL A 33 0.10 4.90 1.41
C VAL A 33 -0.62 4.13 2.51
N GLU A 34 -1.72 3.51 2.14
CA GLU A 34 -2.53 2.62 2.98
C GLU A 34 -2.62 1.25 2.31
N PRO A 35 -2.61 0.15 3.04
CA PRO A 35 -2.80 -1.18 2.48
C PRO A 35 -4.20 -1.31 1.85
N GLY A 36 -4.31 -2.07 0.76
CA GLY A 36 -5.55 -2.24 0.02
C GLY A 36 -5.96 -1.08 -0.88
N ARG A 37 -5.11 -0.04 -1.06
CA ARG A 37 -5.37 1.10 -1.95
C ARG A 37 -4.38 1.19 -3.09
N PHE A 38 -4.79 1.81 -4.19
CA PHE A 38 -3.90 2.07 -5.33
C PHE A 38 -3.41 3.51 -5.34
N TYR A 39 -2.18 3.69 -5.84
CA TYR A 39 -1.53 4.99 -5.95
C TYR A 39 -0.85 5.12 -7.31
N ASP A 40 -0.84 6.35 -7.83
CA ASP A 40 -0.16 6.68 -9.09
C ASP A 40 1.20 7.30 -8.75
N VAL A 41 2.28 6.61 -9.10
CA VAL A 41 3.68 7.04 -8.92
C VAL A 41 4.33 7.38 -10.26
N ASP A 42 5.47 8.04 -10.25
CA ASP A 42 6.26 8.25 -11.46
C ASP A 42 6.62 6.91 -12.10
N ARG A 43 6.73 6.89 -13.43
CA ARG A 43 6.90 5.66 -14.19
C ARG A 43 8.08 4.82 -13.71
N LEU A 44 7.80 3.59 -13.33
CA LEU A 44 8.76 2.54 -13.02
C LEU A 44 9.07 1.72 -14.27
N GLY A 45 10.28 1.15 -14.34
CA GLY A 45 10.70 0.27 -15.43
C GLY A 45 10.36 -1.21 -15.20
N ILE A 46 9.20 -1.47 -14.63
CA ILE A 46 8.70 -2.80 -14.24
C ILE A 46 7.47 -3.09 -15.09
N GLU A 47 7.22 -4.33 -15.45
CA GLU A 47 6.04 -4.71 -16.24
C GLU A 47 4.76 -4.74 -15.39
N PRO A 48 3.57 -4.61 -16.01
CA PRO A 48 2.30 -4.82 -15.31
C PRO A 48 2.22 -6.23 -14.72
N ASP A 49 1.52 -6.37 -13.59
CA ASP A 49 1.32 -7.59 -12.81
C ASP A 49 2.58 -8.12 -12.10
N GLU A 50 3.69 -7.35 -12.10
CA GLU A 50 4.88 -7.69 -11.33
C GLU A 50 4.83 -7.09 -9.92
N PRO A 51 5.33 -7.81 -8.89
CA PRO A 51 5.46 -7.29 -7.55
C PRO A 51 6.55 -6.21 -7.49
N PHE A 52 6.31 -5.19 -6.67
CA PHE A 52 7.24 -4.09 -6.44
C PHE A 52 7.34 -3.75 -4.96
N ASN A 53 8.56 -3.58 -4.47
CA ASN A 53 8.82 -3.26 -3.07
C ASN A 53 9.35 -1.84 -2.93
N PHE A 54 8.79 -1.08 -1.98
CA PHE A 54 9.33 0.20 -1.57
C PHE A 54 10.23 0.01 -0.36
N ASP A 55 11.54 0.17 -0.56
CA ASP A 55 12.56 0.03 0.51
C ASP A 55 12.74 1.33 1.30
N ARG A 56 12.33 2.48 0.74
CA ARG A 56 12.50 3.79 1.35
C ARG A 56 11.26 4.21 2.13
N VAL A 57 11.12 3.69 3.33
CA VAL A 57 10.01 3.99 4.22
C VAL A 57 10.46 5.00 5.25
N LEU A 58 9.79 6.16 5.30
CA LEU A 58 10.12 7.28 6.19
C LEU A 58 9.39 7.21 7.52
N LEU A 59 8.13 6.75 7.47
CA LEU A 59 7.26 6.68 8.64
C LEU A 59 6.25 5.54 8.45
N ILE A 60 5.97 4.85 9.56
CA ILE A 60 4.86 3.89 9.65
C ILE A 60 4.03 4.26 10.88
N ASN A 61 2.73 4.34 10.69
CA ASN A 61 1.76 4.39 11.79
C ASN A 61 0.94 3.11 11.79
N HIS A 62 0.94 2.42 12.91
CA HIS A 62 0.14 1.23 13.13
C HIS A 62 -0.60 1.37 14.46
N GLU A 63 -1.93 1.33 14.44
CA GLU A 63 -2.80 1.39 15.62
C GLU A 63 -2.50 2.56 16.60
N GLY A 64 -1.98 3.66 16.08
CA GLY A 64 -1.62 4.84 16.87
C GLY A 64 -0.15 4.86 17.36
N GLU A 65 0.60 3.80 17.14
CA GLU A 65 2.05 3.80 17.31
C GLU A 65 2.73 4.34 16.05
N VAL A 66 3.52 5.40 16.21
CA VAL A 66 4.19 6.06 15.10
C VAL A 66 5.68 5.81 15.18
N HIS A 67 6.20 5.12 14.16
CA HIS A 67 7.64 4.88 13.97
C HIS A 67 8.18 5.83 12.91
N VAL A 68 9.17 6.65 13.27
CA VAL A 68 9.79 7.63 12.37
C VAL A 68 11.23 7.24 12.09
N GLY A 69 11.59 7.16 10.80
CA GLY A 69 12.95 6.83 10.36
C GLY A 69 13.93 8.00 10.50
N GLN A 70 15.23 7.68 10.50
CA GLN A 70 16.33 8.66 10.55
C GLN A 70 17.37 8.37 9.44
N PRO A 71 17.13 8.67 8.18
CA PRO A 71 15.89 9.14 7.52
C PRO A 71 14.91 8.03 7.21
N TYR A 72 15.34 6.78 7.08
CA TYR A 72 14.50 5.62 6.74
C TYR A 72 14.42 4.65 7.92
N ILE A 73 13.35 3.86 7.96
CA ILE A 73 13.16 2.81 8.95
C ILE A 73 13.89 1.56 8.44
N GLU A 74 14.82 1.04 9.23
CA GLU A 74 15.56 -0.18 8.90
C GLU A 74 14.64 -1.41 8.97
N GLY A 75 14.66 -2.23 7.91
CA GLY A 75 13.86 -3.45 7.83
C GLY A 75 12.38 -3.22 7.53
N ALA A 76 11.97 -1.99 7.20
CA ALA A 76 10.63 -1.70 6.74
C ALA A 76 10.54 -1.82 5.22
N ILE A 77 9.53 -2.54 4.73
CA ILE A 77 9.26 -2.75 3.30
C ILE A 77 7.76 -2.59 3.08
N VAL A 78 7.38 -1.84 2.05
CA VAL A 78 5.99 -1.76 1.60
C VAL A 78 5.88 -2.52 0.28
N GLU A 79 5.10 -3.58 0.30
CA GLU A 79 4.87 -4.45 -0.84
C GLU A 79 3.65 -4.00 -1.62
N GLY A 80 3.75 -4.07 -2.94
CA GLY A 80 2.64 -3.76 -3.82
C GLY A 80 2.81 -4.39 -5.18
N THR A 81 1.73 -4.42 -5.94
CA THR A 81 1.67 -4.98 -7.29
C THR A 81 1.41 -3.89 -8.32
N VAL A 82 2.17 -3.89 -9.40
CA VAL A 82 1.99 -2.96 -10.51
C VAL A 82 0.75 -3.33 -11.31
N MET A 83 -0.29 -2.48 -11.28
CA MET A 83 -1.53 -2.74 -12.03
C MET A 83 -1.42 -2.36 -13.51
N SER A 84 -0.90 -1.18 -13.80
CA SER A 84 -0.83 -0.66 -15.17
C SER A 84 0.03 0.59 -15.29
N HIS A 85 0.49 0.89 -16.51
CA HIS A 85 1.12 2.16 -16.84
C HIS A 85 0.11 3.11 -17.44
N LEU A 86 0.08 4.34 -16.94
CA LEU A 86 -0.87 5.37 -17.32
C LEU A 86 -0.16 6.61 -17.83
N ARG A 87 -0.87 7.42 -18.60
CA ARG A 87 -0.40 8.75 -18.98
C ARG A 87 -1.32 9.80 -18.36
N GLY A 88 -0.73 10.70 -17.60
CA GLY A 88 -1.41 11.78 -16.95
C GLY A 88 -2.17 12.72 -17.90
N ARG A 89 -2.90 13.69 -17.33
CA ARG A 89 -3.59 14.73 -18.07
C ARG A 89 -2.59 15.57 -18.88
N LYS A 90 -2.95 15.90 -20.14
CA LYS A 90 -2.12 16.75 -20.98
C LYS A 90 -2.04 18.16 -20.41
N ILE A 91 -0.83 18.62 -20.14
CA ILE A 91 -0.51 19.98 -19.70
C ILE A 91 0.05 20.75 -20.88
N LEU A 92 -0.49 21.95 -21.13
CA LEU A 92 0.02 22.85 -22.15
C LEU A 92 1.10 23.75 -21.52
N VAL A 93 2.35 23.49 -21.88
CA VAL A 93 3.50 24.31 -21.47
C VAL A 93 3.70 25.40 -22.50
N TYR A 94 3.53 26.65 -22.06
CA TYR A 94 3.77 27.82 -22.90
C TYR A 94 4.94 28.63 -22.35
N LYS A 95 5.98 28.80 -23.17
CA LYS A 95 7.17 29.58 -22.83
C LYS A 95 7.28 30.77 -23.76
N MET A 96 7.23 31.98 -23.20
CA MET A 96 7.36 33.24 -23.93
C MET A 96 8.36 34.16 -23.23
N ARG A 97 9.18 34.85 -24.00
CA ARG A 97 10.01 35.95 -23.49
C ARG A 97 9.59 37.27 -24.17
N PRO A 98 9.19 38.30 -23.42
CA PRO A 98 8.86 39.58 -23.97
C PRO A 98 10.09 40.19 -24.69
N LYS A 99 9.87 40.94 -25.74
CA LYS A 99 10.90 41.59 -26.58
C LYS A 99 11.84 40.67 -27.37
N LYS A 100 11.88 39.33 -27.09
CA LYS A 100 12.78 38.39 -27.81
C LYS A 100 12.09 37.57 -28.89
N LYS A 101 10.82 37.84 -29.22
CA LYS A 101 10.01 37.12 -30.23
C LYS A 101 9.96 35.61 -30.04
N THR A 102 10.36 35.10 -28.86
CA THR A 102 10.36 33.65 -28.54
C THR A 102 9.00 33.26 -28.01
N ARG A 103 8.32 32.35 -28.71
CA ARG A 103 7.04 31.75 -28.31
C ARG A 103 7.09 30.29 -28.60
N LYS A 104 7.14 29.46 -27.54
CA LYS A 104 7.14 27.99 -27.68
C LYS A 104 5.95 27.44 -26.93
N ARG A 105 5.13 26.64 -27.61
CA ARG A 105 3.99 25.92 -27.06
C ARG A 105 4.23 24.42 -27.22
N GLN A 106 4.16 23.67 -26.12
CA GLN A 106 4.37 22.22 -26.11
C GLN A 106 3.37 21.57 -25.16
N GLY A 107 2.75 20.47 -25.60
CA GLY A 107 1.97 19.62 -24.70
C GLY A 107 2.88 18.61 -24.00
N HIS A 108 2.64 18.37 -22.72
CA HIS A 108 3.31 17.34 -21.92
C HIS A 108 2.29 16.44 -21.25
N ARG A 109 2.58 15.13 -21.18
CA ARG A 109 1.87 14.14 -20.35
C ARG A 109 2.91 13.41 -19.54
N GLN A 110 2.73 13.39 -18.21
CA GLN A 110 3.58 12.58 -17.33
C GLN A 110 3.21 11.11 -17.53
N ASP A 111 4.22 10.27 -17.68
CA ASP A 111 4.04 8.82 -17.65
C ASP A 111 4.04 8.40 -16.17
N LEU A 112 3.02 7.63 -15.78
CA LEU A 112 2.77 7.18 -14.41
C LEU A 112 2.63 5.66 -14.39
N THR A 113 2.88 5.07 -13.22
CA THR A 113 2.62 3.67 -12.92
C THR A 113 1.62 3.61 -11.78
N ARG A 114 0.56 2.83 -11.94
CA ARG A 114 -0.43 2.55 -10.89
C ARG A 114 -0.05 1.29 -10.16
N ILE A 115 0.10 1.41 -8.84
CA ILE A 115 0.48 0.34 -7.93
C ILE A 115 -0.63 0.14 -6.92
N MET A 116 -1.01 -1.11 -6.69
CA MET A 116 -1.83 -1.53 -5.56
C MET A 116 -0.89 -1.82 -4.40
N ILE A 117 -1.21 -1.33 -3.20
CA ILE A 117 -0.45 -1.64 -2.00
C ILE A 117 -1.09 -2.87 -1.35
N ASP A 118 -0.32 -3.93 -1.20
CA ASP A 118 -0.77 -5.20 -0.66
C ASP A 118 -0.53 -5.25 0.84
N SER A 119 0.73 -4.98 1.28
CA SER A 119 1.12 -5.06 2.69
C SER A 119 2.16 -4.01 3.07
N ILE A 120 2.21 -3.67 4.36
CA ILE A 120 3.24 -2.87 4.99
C ILE A 120 3.95 -3.75 6.00
N ASN A 121 5.22 -4.05 5.77
CA ASN A 121 6.02 -4.92 6.63
C ASN A 121 7.00 -4.09 7.45
N MET A 122 7.06 -4.34 8.76
CA MET A 122 8.04 -3.74 9.66
C MET A 122 8.74 -4.86 10.45
N GLY A 123 9.92 -5.28 9.97
CA GLY A 123 10.68 -6.39 10.57
C GLY A 123 9.93 -7.73 10.47
N SER A 124 9.41 -8.22 11.59
CA SER A 124 8.68 -9.49 11.66
C SER A 124 7.15 -9.31 11.63
N ILE A 125 6.64 -8.09 11.50
CA ILE A 125 5.21 -7.79 11.55
C ILE A 125 4.75 -7.38 10.13
N SER A 126 3.85 -8.16 9.54
CA SER A 126 3.19 -7.82 8.27
C SER A 126 1.81 -7.22 8.56
N LEU A 127 1.57 -6.00 8.07
CA LEU A 127 0.34 -5.24 8.24
C LEU A 127 -0.44 -5.28 6.93
N THR A 128 -1.35 -6.25 6.81
CA THR A 128 -2.29 -6.36 5.69
C THR A 128 -3.61 -5.68 6.03
N SER A 129 -4.37 -5.26 5.02
CA SER A 129 -5.75 -4.79 5.20
C SER A 129 -6.63 -5.97 5.60
N GLY A 130 -6.81 -6.16 6.90
CA GLY A 130 -7.80 -6.98 7.61
C GLY A 130 -8.62 -8.01 6.81
N GLU A 131 -7.99 -9.08 6.36
CA GLU A 131 -8.56 -10.40 6.27
C GLU A 131 -7.48 -11.33 6.83
N GLU A 132 -7.57 -11.57 8.15
CA GLU A 132 -6.86 -12.66 8.78
C GLU A 132 -7.48 -13.95 8.25
N GLU A 133 -6.97 -14.47 7.12
CA GLU A 133 -7.06 -15.90 6.90
C GLU A 133 -6.18 -16.52 7.98
N GLU A 134 -6.82 -16.93 9.10
CA GLU A 134 -6.23 -17.89 10.02
C GLU A 134 -5.87 -19.15 9.22
N ASP A 135 -4.63 -19.21 8.73
CA ASP A 135 -3.99 -20.48 8.39
C ASP A 135 -3.89 -21.29 9.69
N LEU A 136 -5.01 -21.92 10.02
CA LEU A 136 -5.01 -22.99 11.00
C LEU A 136 -4.07 -24.07 10.44
N PRO A 137 -2.98 -24.42 11.12
CA PRO A 137 -2.15 -25.53 10.68
C PRO A 137 -3.04 -26.77 10.64
N ILE A 138 -3.33 -27.24 9.43
CA ILE A 138 -3.98 -28.55 9.24
C ILE A 138 -3.01 -29.53 9.86
N SER A 139 -3.39 -30.05 11.04
CA SER A 139 -2.59 -31.03 11.73
C SER A 139 -2.51 -32.27 10.85
N GLU A 140 -1.31 -32.75 10.62
CA GLU A 140 -1.02 -33.98 9.84
C GLU A 140 -1.84 -35.22 10.29
N ALA A 141 -2.56 -35.11 11.41
CA ALA A 141 -3.43 -36.17 11.95
C ALA A 141 -4.74 -36.37 11.18
N GLU A 142 -5.22 -35.40 10.37
CA GLU A 142 -6.47 -35.57 9.59
C GLU A 142 -6.23 -36.22 8.21
N LEU A 143 -5.01 -36.15 7.67
CA LEU A 143 -4.66 -36.77 6.40
C LEU A 143 -4.52 -38.31 6.50
N GLU A 144 -4.22 -38.87 7.69
CA GLU A 144 -4.09 -40.31 7.87
C GLU A 144 -5.46 -41.05 7.99
N SER A 145 -6.52 -40.33 8.41
CA SER A 145 -7.85 -40.91 8.55
C SER A 145 -8.63 -41.08 7.24
N GLU A 146 -8.33 -40.32 6.20
CA GLU A 146 -9.00 -40.45 4.88
C GLU A 146 -8.38 -41.57 4.01
N VAL A 147 -7.12 -41.92 4.23
CA VAL A 147 -6.44 -42.95 3.44
C VAL A 147 -6.88 -44.36 3.88
N GLU A 148 -7.29 -44.55 5.14
CA GLU A 148 -7.69 -45.84 5.67
C GLU A 148 -9.12 -46.28 5.28
N LEU A 149 -9.99 -45.31 4.93
CA LEU A 149 -11.36 -45.56 4.49
C LEU A 149 -11.50 -45.98 3.00
N VAL A 150 -10.47 -45.82 2.20
CA VAL A 150 -10.49 -46.18 0.77
C VAL A 150 -9.98 -47.62 0.53
N SER A 151 -9.29 -48.23 1.48
CA SER A 151 -8.72 -49.58 1.32
C SER A 151 -9.66 -50.74 1.75
N GLU A 152 -10.87 -50.45 2.20
CA GLU A 152 -11.82 -51.48 2.69
C GLU A 152 -13.03 -51.75 1.77
N VAL A 153 -12.98 -51.21 0.53
CA VAL A 153 -14.02 -51.43 -0.50
C VAL A 153 -13.37 -52.03 -1.77
N GLU A 154 -12.81 -53.24 -1.65
CA GLU A 154 -12.58 -54.14 -2.77
C GLU A 154 -12.85 -55.60 -2.37
#